data_0df8c844b65f5965abf3957dbbcb95fb
#
_entry.id   0df8c844b65f5965abf3957dbbcb95fb
#
_cell.length_a   1.000
_cell.length_b   1.000
_cell.length_c   1.000
_cell.angle_alpha   90.00
_cell.angle_beta   90.00
_cell.angle_gamma   90.00
#
_symmetry.space_group_name_H-M   'P 1'
#
loop_
_entity.id
_entity.type
_entity.pdbx_description
1 polymer ?
#
loop_
_entity_poly.entity_id
_entity_poly.type
_entity_poly.pdbx_seq_one_letter_code
_entity_poly.pdbx_strand_id
1 'polypeptide(L)'
;MALGCRQGGRWCGRAPLGRSVLRRRPPAARVAEEVEAGSPARPYAAAAGGDDGAASGEELLEVCWRRHFLRGGAEPRPALPWRAYLSGCHPGFGPLGVALRGNLAAQWWDSALAFREQVFAVDAPLHRPPAAGSPRAGQGLRLLHSETLREALRGRGCSQEPGGPSLEEVLGSAGTLRESLLPGALAQYVSCIELVNKRLPCGLAQIGVCFHSIPESEQHNKNLARIGERTTSLLAWFSSPRTAGQWLDYWLRQRLQWWRKFAVGPSNFSSSDFQDEEGRRGFNLHYRFPWGTETIETLKNLGDTELLQMYPGDSSKLLGRDGRKNVIPHVLSVSGNLDRGVLAYLFDSLQLAENPLTKKKNSQRKVLKLHPCLAPLKVALDVGKGPTTELRQVCQGLFNELSENRISVWPGYLETMQVSMEQLYTKYDEMSVLFMVLITDATLENGVVQLRSRDTTMKEMMHISRLKDFLTKLCIKDDEQQLTQ
;
A
#
# COMPACT_ATOMS: atom_id res chain seq x y z
N MET A 1 34.21 -14.02 44.47
CA MET A 1 34.14 -15.47 44.63
C MET A 1 33.53 -15.97 43.33
N ALA A 2 34.28 -16.29 42.35
CA ALA A 2 35.19 -17.41 42.15
C ALA A 2 34.43 -18.70 41.79
N LEU A 3 34.74 -19.15 40.58
CA LEU A 3 34.80 -20.53 40.09
C LEU A 3 33.46 -21.13 39.56
N GLY A 4 33.40 -21.80 38.44
CA GLY A 4 34.41 -22.34 37.54
C GLY A 4 33.80 -23.13 36.39
N CYS A 5 34.46 -23.07 35.30
CA CYS A 5 34.82 -23.99 34.25
C CYS A 5 34.32 -25.44 34.26
N ARG A 6 33.87 -25.97 33.06
CA ARG A 6 34.50 -27.01 32.22
C ARG A 6 33.49 -27.59 31.25
N GLN A 7 33.84 -27.57 29.95
CA GLN A 7 34.24 -28.67 29.04
C GLN A 7 33.10 -29.66 28.74
N GLY A 8 32.76 -30.05 27.56
CA GLY A 8 33.44 -30.23 26.29
C GLY A 8 32.74 -31.39 25.59
N GLY A 9 32.57 -31.37 24.31
CA GLY A 9 31.96 -32.49 23.56
C GLY A 9 31.97 -32.27 22.04
N ARG A 10 33.08 -32.63 21.42
CA ARG A 10 33.18 -32.80 19.97
C ARG A 10 32.41 -34.04 19.54
N TRP A 11 31.63 -33.93 18.49
CA TRP A 11 31.32 -35.11 17.64
C TRP A 11 31.55 -34.75 16.17
N CYS A 12 32.57 -35.49 15.60
CA CYS A 12 32.79 -35.63 14.18
C CYS A 12 31.85 -36.70 13.64
N GLY A 13 31.17 -36.45 12.52
CA GLY A 13 30.45 -37.46 11.76
C GLY A 13 30.60 -37.18 10.26
N ARG A 14 31.35 -38.06 9.60
CA ARG A 14 31.68 -38.07 8.18
C ARG A 14 30.45 -38.28 7.30
N ALA A 15 30.49 -37.63 6.12
CA ALA A 15 29.64 -37.90 4.97
C ALA A 15 29.83 -39.31 4.38
N PRO A 16 28.89 -39.82 3.58
CA PRO A 16 29.26 -40.58 2.41
C PRO A 16 28.80 -39.98 1.09
N LEU A 17 29.72 -40.04 0.15
CA LEU A 17 29.57 -39.82 -1.28
C LEU A 17 28.57 -40.81 -1.89
N GLY A 18 27.69 -40.35 -2.74
CA GLY A 18 26.74 -41.17 -3.51
C GLY A 18 26.41 -40.58 -4.87
N ARG A 19 27.18 -40.97 -5.85
CA ARG A 19 26.92 -41.26 -7.29
C ARG A 19 25.97 -40.35 -8.09
N SER A 20 26.56 -39.70 -9.04
CA SER A 20 26.01 -39.14 -10.29
C SER A 20 25.18 -40.13 -11.09
N VAL A 21 23.96 -39.69 -11.48
CA VAL A 21 23.20 -40.32 -12.58
C VAL A 21 22.96 -39.27 -13.65
N LEU A 22 23.71 -39.43 -14.73
CA LEU A 22 23.49 -38.77 -16.02
C LEU A 22 22.13 -39.20 -16.58
N ARG A 23 21.21 -38.28 -16.78
CA ARG A 23 20.04 -38.46 -17.67
C ARG A 23 20.09 -37.51 -18.84
N ARG A 24 19.98 -38.13 -20.00
CA ARG A 24 20.08 -37.63 -21.38
C ARG A 24 18.99 -36.58 -21.68
N ARG A 25 19.36 -35.57 -22.46
CA ARG A 25 18.49 -34.61 -23.15
C ARG A 25 17.75 -35.32 -24.31
N PRO A 26 16.46 -35.01 -24.56
CA PRO A 26 15.82 -35.21 -25.85
C PRO A 26 16.05 -34.02 -26.80
N PRO A 27 15.94 -34.23 -28.13
CA PRO A 27 16.39 -33.30 -29.14
C PRO A 27 15.41 -32.16 -29.43
N ALA A 28 15.97 -31.05 -29.89
CA ALA A 28 15.30 -29.84 -30.34
C ALA A 28 14.42 -30.12 -31.57
N ALA A 29 13.16 -29.71 -31.50
CA ALA A 29 12.29 -29.54 -32.66
C ALA A 29 12.43 -28.10 -33.18
N ARG A 30 12.89 -27.97 -34.42
CA ARG A 30 12.84 -26.74 -35.20
C ARG A 30 11.38 -26.46 -35.58
N VAL A 31 10.89 -25.25 -35.29
CA VAL A 31 9.69 -24.70 -35.93
C VAL A 31 10.10 -23.38 -36.58
N ALA A 32 9.71 -23.26 -37.82
CA ALA A 32 10.11 -22.23 -38.77
C ALA A 32 9.54 -20.85 -38.37
N GLU A 33 10.37 -19.84 -38.62
CA GLU A 33 10.00 -18.43 -38.66
C GLU A 33 9.07 -18.16 -39.88
N GLU A 34 7.89 -17.63 -39.61
CA GLU A 34 7.19 -16.80 -40.57
C GLU A 34 7.19 -15.35 -40.07
N VAL A 35 7.89 -14.53 -40.84
CA VAL A 35 7.98 -13.08 -40.69
C VAL A 35 6.71 -12.50 -41.32
N GLU A 36 5.79 -11.99 -40.51
CA GLU A 36 4.75 -11.09 -40.99
C GLU A 36 5.04 -9.66 -40.62
N ALA A 37 5.01 -8.83 -41.67
CA ALA A 37 5.29 -7.42 -41.68
C ALA A 37 4.29 -6.59 -40.84
N GLY A 38 4.80 -5.58 -40.14
CA GLY A 38 4.07 -4.69 -39.28
C GLY A 38 2.96 -3.91 -39.98
N SER A 39 1.80 -3.87 -39.33
CA SER A 39 0.75 -2.88 -39.54
C SER A 39 0.70 -1.88 -38.39
N PRO A 40 0.46 -0.59 -38.66
CA PRO A 40 0.50 0.44 -37.62
C PRO A 40 -0.66 0.30 -36.64
N ALA A 41 -0.36 0.48 -35.36
CA ALA A 41 -1.31 0.45 -34.25
C ALA A 41 -2.49 1.41 -34.51
N ARG A 42 -3.67 0.87 -34.61
CA ARG A 42 -4.93 1.64 -34.52
C ARG A 42 -5.15 2.09 -33.07
N PRO A 43 -5.63 3.32 -32.84
CA PRO A 43 -6.02 3.74 -31.49
C PRO A 43 -7.16 2.84 -30.99
N TYR A 44 -7.00 2.32 -29.78
CA TYR A 44 -8.01 1.50 -29.09
C TYR A 44 -9.31 2.31 -28.98
N ALA A 45 -10.30 1.91 -29.76
CA ALA A 45 -11.67 2.34 -29.56
C ALA A 45 -12.10 1.87 -28.17
N ALA A 46 -12.64 2.79 -27.39
CA ALA A 46 -13.27 2.52 -26.11
C ALA A 46 -14.33 1.43 -26.33
N ALA A 47 -14.08 0.23 -25.82
CA ALA A 47 -15.10 -0.76 -25.66
C ALA A 47 -16.12 -0.20 -24.66
N ALA A 48 -17.32 0.06 -25.13
CA ALA A 48 -18.49 0.34 -24.31
C ALA A 48 -18.72 -0.89 -23.39
N GLY A 49 -18.07 -0.89 -22.23
CA GLY A 49 -18.40 -1.73 -21.10
C GLY A 49 -19.67 -1.16 -20.49
N GLY A 50 -20.74 -1.97 -20.52
CA GLY A 50 -22.08 -1.56 -20.24
C GLY A 50 -22.29 -0.94 -18.86
N ASP A 51 -23.48 -0.41 -18.74
CA ASP A 51 -24.14 0.27 -17.62
C ASP A 51 -23.95 -0.39 -16.23
N ASP A 52 -23.66 -1.69 -16.19
CA ASP A 52 -23.47 -2.48 -14.96
C ASP A 52 -22.20 -2.10 -14.16
N GLY A 53 -21.14 -1.66 -14.81
CA GLY A 53 -19.88 -1.28 -14.14
C GLY A 53 -19.96 0.08 -13.45
N ALA A 54 -20.70 1.03 -13.98
CA ALA A 54 -20.92 2.34 -13.39
C ALA A 54 -21.81 2.24 -12.14
N ALA A 55 -22.88 1.45 -12.20
CA ALA A 55 -23.77 1.18 -11.07
C ALA A 55 -23.03 0.55 -9.89
N SER A 56 -22.14 -0.43 -10.12
CA SER A 56 -21.32 -1.05 -9.10
C SER A 56 -20.36 -0.05 -8.43
N GLY A 57 -19.81 0.91 -9.15
CA GLY A 57 -18.93 1.93 -8.61
C GLY A 57 -19.63 2.93 -7.68
N GLU A 58 -20.85 3.36 -8.04
CA GLU A 58 -21.66 4.26 -7.20
C GLU A 58 -22.12 3.58 -5.90
N GLU A 59 -22.50 2.33 -5.99
CA GLU A 59 -22.90 1.52 -4.83
C GLU A 59 -21.77 1.34 -3.82
N LEU A 60 -20.55 1.07 -4.31
CA LEU A 60 -19.38 0.98 -3.45
C LEU A 60 -19.08 2.32 -2.78
N LEU A 61 -19.17 3.42 -3.53
CA LEU A 61 -18.91 4.76 -3.03
C LEU A 61 -19.87 5.11 -1.87
N GLU A 62 -21.14 4.78 -2.03
CA GLU A 62 -22.15 4.99 -0.99
C GLU A 62 -21.82 4.19 0.28
N VAL A 63 -21.45 2.92 0.14
CA VAL A 63 -21.01 2.07 1.26
C VAL A 63 -19.78 2.66 1.93
N CYS A 64 -18.78 3.06 1.15
CA CYS A 64 -17.54 3.62 1.67
C CYS A 64 -17.75 4.94 2.43
N TRP A 65 -18.64 5.81 1.99
CA TRP A 65 -18.99 7.03 2.73
C TRP A 65 -19.80 6.73 3.98
N ARG A 66 -20.83 5.91 3.87
CA ARG A 66 -21.69 5.52 5.00
C ARG A 66 -20.90 4.81 6.10
N ARG A 67 -19.88 4.03 5.73
CA ARG A 67 -19.05 3.25 6.67
C ARG A 67 -17.69 3.87 6.95
N HIS A 68 -17.50 5.13 6.60
CA HIS A 68 -16.29 5.90 6.95
C HIS A 68 -14.97 5.32 6.43
N PHE A 69 -14.98 4.63 5.30
CA PHE A 69 -13.76 4.32 4.55
C PHE A 69 -13.25 5.57 3.82
N LEU A 70 -14.18 6.30 3.23
CA LEU A 70 -13.90 7.54 2.54
C LEU A 70 -14.55 8.70 3.29
N ARG A 71 -13.93 9.88 3.24
CA ARG A 71 -14.51 11.09 3.79
C ARG A 71 -15.42 11.73 2.75
N GLY A 72 -16.67 11.99 3.09
CA GLY A 72 -17.56 12.80 2.28
C GLY A 72 -17.12 14.27 2.34
N GLY A 73 -17.09 14.98 1.20
CA GLY A 73 -16.94 16.43 1.17
C GLY A 73 -18.21 17.14 1.64
N ALA A 74 -18.09 18.37 2.14
CA ALA A 74 -19.22 19.23 2.52
C ALA A 74 -19.97 19.80 1.29
N GLU A 75 -19.40 19.69 0.10
CA GLU A 75 -19.94 20.16 -1.18
C GLU A 75 -20.83 19.10 -1.84
N PRO A 76 -21.78 19.51 -2.72
CA PRO A 76 -22.58 18.58 -3.49
C PRO A 76 -21.67 17.59 -4.26
N ARG A 77 -22.06 16.33 -4.28
CA ARG A 77 -21.28 15.19 -4.78
C ARG A 77 -20.68 15.51 -6.15
N PRO A 78 -19.34 15.45 -6.33
CA PRO A 78 -18.74 15.66 -7.64
C PRO A 78 -19.23 14.57 -8.62
N ALA A 79 -19.38 14.92 -9.87
CA ALA A 79 -19.88 14.01 -10.92
C ALA A 79 -19.02 12.74 -11.09
N LEU A 80 -17.75 12.76 -10.65
CA LEU A 80 -16.82 11.62 -10.74
C LEU A 80 -15.92 11.57 -9.48
N PRO A 81 -16.46 11.15 -8.33
CA PRO A 81 -15.72 11.20 -7.06
C PRO A 81 -14.47 10.30 -7.05
N TRP A 82 -14.47 9.19 -7.75
CA TRP A 82 -13.30 8.29 -7.85
C TRP A 82 -12.08 8.96 -8.48
N ARG A 83 -12.28 9.83 -9.47
CA ARG A 83 -11.17 10.58 -10.09
C ARG A 83 -10.42 11.45 -9.08
N ALA A 84 -11.13 12.07 -8.14
CA ALA A 84 -10.51 12.84 -7.09
C ALA A 84 -9.60 11.98 -6.20
N TYR A 85 -9.99 10.74 -5.89
CA TYR A 85 -9.15 9.80 -5.14
C TYR A 85 -7.96 9.29 -5.97
N LEU A 86 -8.15 9.05 -7.25
CA LEU A 86 -7.06 8.61 -8.15
C LEU A 86 -6.03 9.71 -8.41
N SER A 87 -6.47 10.96 -8.52
CA SER A 87 -5.61 12.12 -8.74
C SER A 87 -5.01 12.69 -7.44
N GLY A 88 -5.41 12.21 -6.27
CA GLY A 88 -4.93 12.72 -4.99
C GLY A 88 -5.53 14.06 -4.57
N CYS A 89 -6.61 14.51 -5.22
CA CYS A 89 -7.39 15.71 -4.85
C CYS A 89 -8.58 15.42 -3.94
N HIS A 90 -8.56 14.31 -3.25
CA HIS A 90 -9.67 13.86 -2.43
C HIS A 90 -9.68 14.54 -1.04
N PRO A 91 -10.84 14.59 -0.35
CA PRO A 91 -10.95 15.19 0.97
C PRO A 91 -10.31 14.36 2.11
N GLY A 92 -9.70 13.24 1.76
CA GLY A 92 -9.07 12.29 2.68
C GLY A 92 -9.86 11.00 2.86
N PHE A 93 -9.23 10.06 3.55
CA PHE A 93 -9.85 8.81 3.99
C PHE A 93 -10.57 9.02 5.33
N GLY A 94 -11.66 8.29 5.54
CA GLY A 94 -12.30 8.21 6.85
C GLY A 94 -11.54 7.24 7.79
N PRO A 95 -11.97 7.08 9.05
CA PRO A 95 -11.26 6.25 10.03
C PRO A 95 -10.97 4.82 9.57
N LEU A 96 -11.93 4.14 8.94
CA LEU A 96 -11.71 2.78 8.43
C LEU A 96 -10.80 2.76 7.21
N GLY A 97 -10.83 3.79 6.37
CA GLY A 97 -9.91 3.92 5.24
C GLY A 97 -8.48 4.19 5.67
N VAL A 98 -8.27 5.01 6.70
CA VAL A 98 -6.96 5.24 7.32
C VAL A 98 -6.41 3.94 7.91
N ALA A 99 -7.24 3.18 8.64
CA ALA A 99 -6.84 1.90 9.19
C ALA A 99 -6.51 0.87 8.10
N LEU A 100 -7.31 0.79 7.02
CA LEU A 100 -7.03 -0.05 5.86
C LEU A 100 -5.69 0.31 5.20
N ARG A 101 -5.44 1.61 4.98
CA ARG A 101 -4.16 2.10 4.45
C ARG A 101 -2.99 1.77 5.39
N GLY A 102 -3.19 1.90 6.69
CA GLY A 102 -2.21 1.52 7.70
C GLY A 102 -1.85 0.05 7.64
N ASN A 103 -2.87 -0.82 7.56
CA ASN A 103 -2.66 -2.26 7.42
C ASN A 103 -1.93 -2.61 6.11
N LEU A 104 -2.32 -1.98 4.99
CA LEU A 104 -1.65 -2.17 3.70
C LEU A 104 -0.17 -1.73 3.76
N ALA A 105 0.11 -0.61 4.42
CA ALA A 105 1.46 -0.12 4.63
C ALA A 105 2.27 -1.08 5.52
N ALA A 106 1.68 -1.64 6.59
CA ALA A 106 2.32 -2.64 7.43
C ALA A 106 2.69 -3.90 6.62
N GLN A 107 1.76 -4.43 5.84
CA GLN A 107 2.03 -5.57 4.95
C GLN A 107 3.10 -5.25 3.89
N TRP A 108 3.17 -4.00 3.42
CA TRP A 108 4.24 -3.59 2.52
C TRP A 108 5.61 -3.58 3.23
N TRP A 109 5.69 -3.03 4.44
CA TRP A 109 6.91 -3.03 5.26
C TRP A 109 7.40 -4.45 5.52
N ASP A 110 6.50 -5.35 5.91
CA ASP A 110 6.82 -6.77 6.10
C ASP A 110 7.40 -7.39 4.83
N SER A 111 6.80 -7.12 3.67
CA SER A 111 7.29 -7.64 2.38
C SER A 111 8.63 -7.06 1.95
N ALA A 112 8.96 -5.85 2.35
CA ALA A 112 10.18 -5.16 1.97
C ALA A 112 11.36 -5.46 2.91
N LEU A 113 11.12 -5.57 4.22
CA LEU A 113 12.16 -5.69 5.25
C LEU A 113 12.29 -7.09 5.83
N ALA A 114 11.18 -7.83 5.99
CA ALA A 114 11.20 -9.12 6.65
C ALA A 114 12.13 -10.11 5.91
N PHE A 115 12.97 -10.80 6.68
CA PHE A 115 13.96 -11.77 6.18
C PHE A 115 14.98 -11.22 5.17
N ARG A 116 15.20 -9.87 5.15
CA ARG A 116 16.15 -9.23 4.25
C ARG A 116 17.16 -8.38 5.03
N GLU A 117 18.26 -8.99 5.39
CA GLU A 117 19.35 -8.33 6.13
C GLU A 117 19.97 -7.12 5.40
N GLN A 118 19.68 -6.98 4.12
CA GLN A 118 20.31 -6.00 3.23
C GLN A 118 19.39 -4.83 2.89
N VAL A 119 18.19 -4.73 3.50
CA VAL A 119 17.24 -3.64 3.26
C VAL A 119 17.10 -2.80 4.52
N PHE A 120 17.27 -1.50 4.37
CA PHE A 120 17.15 -0.54 5.45
C PHE A 120 15.94 0.36 5.23
N ALA A 121 15.18 0.59 6.31
CA ALA A 121 14.18 1.64 6.32
C ALA A 121 14.88 3.00 6.41
N VAL A 122 14.47 3.92 5.55
CA VAL A 122 14.99 5.30 5.53
C VAL A 122 13.84 6.29 5.55
N ASP A 123 14.14 7.52 5.95
CA ASP A 123 13.20 8.63 5.91
C ASP A 123 13.84 9.87 5.28
N ALA A 124 13.02 10.73 4.71
CA ALA A 124 13.45 11.98 4.12
C ALA A 124 12.39 13.07 4.32
N PRO A 125 12.81 14.34 4.50
CA PRO A 125 11.89 15.45 4.70
C PRO A 125 10.91 15.62 3.53
N LEU A 126 9.71 16.13 3.83
CA LEU A 126 8.70 16.51 2.83
C LEU A 126 9.16 17.70 1.98
N HIS A 127 9.90 18.60 2.61
CA HIS A 127 10.41 19.81 2.03
C HIS A 127 11.90 19.67 1.77
N ARG A 128 12.33 20.06 0.56
CA ARG A 128 13.75 20.16 0.18
C ARG A 128 14.15 21.61 0.11
N PRO A 129 15.26 21.98 0.74
CA PRO A 129 15.82 23.31 0.56
C PRO A 129 16.18 23.53 -0.92
N PRO A 130 16.27 24.79 -1.38
CA PRO A 130 16.71 25.08 -2.74
C PRO A 130 18.11 24.52 -2.97
N ALA A 131 18.27 23.72 -4.03
CA ALA A 131 19.58 23.22 -4.43
C ALA A 131 20.29 24.29 -5.24
N ALA A 132 21.44 24.76 -4.78
CA ALA A 132 22.29 25.66 -5.54
C ALA A 132 22.67 24.99 -6.88
N GLY A 133 22.27 25.59 -7.99
CA GLY A 133 22.68 25.14 -9.33
C GLY A 133 21.81 24.06 -9.98
N SER A 134 20.62 23.77 -9.48
CA SER A 134 19.74 22.83 -10.15
C SER A 134 19.15 23.40 -11.44
N PRO A 135 19.44 22.85 -12.62
CA PRO A 135 18.96 23.38 -13.92
C PRO A 135 17.44 23.20 -14.13
N ARG A 136 16.74 22.47 -13.27
CA ARG A 136 15.27 22.29 -13.33
C ARG A 136 14.50 23.27 -12.46
N ALA A 137 14.96 24.52 -12.37
CA ALA A 137 14.37 25.57 -11.55
C ALA A 137 12.91 25.96 -11.92
N GLY A 138 12.36 25.44 -13.01
CA GLY A 138 11.04 25.82 -13.53
C GLY A 138 9.88 24.85 -13.25
N GLN A 139 10.17 23.60 -12.89
CA GLN A 139 9.14 22.56 -12.71
C GLN A 139 9.11 22.08 -11.27
N GLY A 140 7.92 21.94 -10.69
CA GLY A 140 7.68 21.40 -9.35
C GLY A 140 6.93 22.35 -8.42
N LEU A 141 6.36 21.78 -7.37
CA LEU A 141 5.63 22.52 -6.35
C LEU A 141 6.60 23.21 -5.39
N ARG A 142 6.46 24.51 -5.22
CA ARG A 142 7.34 25.31 -4.39
C ARG A 142 6.63 25.78 -3.13
N LEU A 143 7.36 25.82 -2.03
CA LEU A 143 6.93 26.40 -0.77
C LEU A 143 7.57 27.77 -0.59
N LEU A 144 6.71 28.77 -0.42
CA LEU A 144 7.07 30.15 -0.15
C LEU A 144 6.40 30.63 1.13
N HIS A 145 7.14 31.36 1.95
CA HIS A 145 6.54 32.07 3.06
C HIS A 145 5.65 33.21 2.55
N SER A 146 4.43 33.32 3.08
CA SER A 146 3.44 34.26 2.56
C SER A 146 3.87 35.74 2.62
N GLU A 147 4.66 36.10 3.63
CA GLU A 147 5.18 37.48 3.77
C GLU A 147 6.25 37.77 2.72
N THR A 148 7.20 36.85 2.51
CA THR A 148 8.22 37.03 1.48
C THR A 148 7.61 37.18 0.08
N LEU A 149 6.55 36.43 -0.20
CA LEU A 149 5.81 36.57 -1.46
C LEU A 149 5.10 37.94 -1.54
N ARG A 150 4.49 38.41 -0.44
CA ARG A 150 3.84 39.72 -0.41
C ARG A 150 4.82 40.87 -0.59
N GLU A 151 6.02 40.78 0.01
CA GLU A 151 7.09 41.77 -0.15
C GLU A 151 7.56 41.82 -1.61
N ALA A 152 7.84 40.67 -2.23
CA ALA A 152 8.23 40.60 -3.64
C ALA A 152 7.13 41.13 -4.60
N LEU A 153 5.84 40.99 -4.24
CA LEU A 153 4.72 41.51 -5.02
C LEU A 153 4.50 43.01 -4.80
N ARG A 154 4.75 43.54 -3.59
CA ARG A 154 4.67 44.98 -3.28
C ARG A 154 5.73 45.80 -4.01
N GLY A 155 6.95 45.26 -4.18
CA GLY A 155 8.02 45.88 -4.94
C GLY A 155 7.72 46.09 -6.44
N ARG A 156 6.62 45.54 -6.96
CA ARG A 156 6.13 45.75 -8.34
C ARG A 156 5.10 46.87 -8.50
N GLY A 157 4.60 47.45 -7.39
CA GLY A 157 3.72 48.60 -7.43
C GLY A 157 4.50 49.90 -7.66
N CYS A 158 3.93 50.87 -8.35
CA CYS A 158 4.43 52.14 -8.91
C CYS A 158 5.44 53.02 -8.14
N SER A 159 6.16 52.50 -7.17
CA SER A 159 7.27 53.18 -6.48
C SER A 159 8.42 52.20 -6.32
N GLN A 160 9.39 52.28 -7.23
CA GLN A 160 10.67 51.58 -7.14
C GLN A 160 11.39 52.08 -5.86
N GLU A 161 11.28 51.37 -4.76
CA GLU A 161 12.35 51.37 -3.77
C GLU A 161 13.40 50.37 -4.23
N PRO A 162 14.66 50.79 -4.43
CA PRO A 162 15.75 49.89 -4.87
C PRO A 162 16.21 49.08 -3.66
N GLY A 163 15.72 47.85 -3.50
CA GLY A 163 16.23 46.97 -2.45
C GLY A 163 15.44 45.71 -2.12
N GLY A 164 14.25 45.50 -2.68
CA GLY A 164 13.49 44.26 -2.42
C GLY A 164 13.92 43.10 -3.35
N PRO A 165 13.86 41.84 -2.87
CA PRO A 165 14.21 40.68 -3.69
C PRO A 165 13.24 40.57 -4.89
N SER A 166 13.79 40.26 -6.07
CA SER A 166 12.97 40.02 -7.26
C SER A 166 12.15 38.74 -7.09
N LEU A 167 11.01 38.65 -7.80
CA LEU A 167 10.19 37.43 -7.78
C LEU A 167 10.98 36.18 -8.21
N GLU A 168 11.92 36.34 -9.12
CA GLU A 168 12.80 35.24 -9.58
C GLU A 168 13.77 34.81 -8.48
N GLU A 169 14.33 35.75 -7.72
CA GLU A 169 15.18 35.44 -6.57
C GLU A 169 14.39 34.74 -5.46
N VAL A 170 13.16 35.21 -5.16
CA VAL A 170 12.26 34.57 -4.20
C VAL A 170 11.89 33.17 -4.65
N LEU A 171 11.53 32.99 -5.93
CA LEU A 171 11.25 31.68 -6.49
C LEU A 171 12.50 30.79 -6.51
N GLY A 172 13.68 31.32 -6.76
CA GLY A 172 14.96 30.61 -6.73
C GLY A 172 15.34 30.13 -5.32
N SER A 173 15.00 30.94 -4.30
CA SER A 173 15.24 30.59 -2.88
C SER A 173 14.16 29.70 -2.26
N ALA A 174 13.05 29.46 -2.99
CA ALA A 174 11.96 28.65 -2.51
C ALA A 174 12.35 27.18 -2.39
N GLY A 175 11.97 26.56 -1.29
CA GLY A 175 12.06 25.11 -1.17
C GLY A 175 11.03 24.41 -2.05
N THR A 176 11.26 23.14 -2.34
CA THR A 176 10.36 22.31 -3.14
C THR A 176 9.69 21.22 -2.30
N LEU A 177 8.42 20.96 -2.58
CA LEU A 177 7.75 19.76 -2.04
C LEU A 177 8.25 18.52 -2.81
N ARG A 178 8.43 17.42 -2.09
CA ARG A 178 8.87 16.17 -2.73
C ARG A 178 7.77 15.58 -3.61
N GLU A 179 8.11 15.30 -4.85
CA GLU A 179 7.24 14.63 -5.82
C GLU A 179 7.48 13.11 -5.82
N SER A 180 8.65 12.68 -5.34
CA SER A 180 9.08 11.29 -5.26
C SER A 180 9.91 11.05 -3.99
N LEU A 181 9.90 9.82 -3.50
CA LEU A 181 10.73 9.37 -2.38
C LEU A 181 12.16 9.05 -2.81
N LEU A 182 12.38 8.74 -4.08
CA LEU A 182 13.66 8.26 -4.61
C LEU A 182 14.85 9.18 -4.29
N PRO A 183 14.79 10.49 -4.53
CA PRO A 183 15.94 11.36 -4.24
C PRO A 183 16.33 11.39 -2.76
N GLY A 184 15.32 11.26 -1.86
CA GLY A 184 15.57 11.17 -0.42
C GLY A 184 16.27 9.87 -0.01
N ALA A 185 15.90 8.75 -0.64
CA ALA A 185 16.57 7.47 -0.44
C ALA A 185 18.00 7.47 -1.02
N LEU A 186 18.18 8.00 -2.23
CA LEU A 186 19.51 8.10 -2.86
C LEU A 186 20.48 8.93 -2.02
N ALA A 187 20.01 10.01 -1.39
CA ALA A 187 20.85 10.85 -0.52
C ALA A 187 21.42 10.09 0.69
N GLN A 188 20.84 8.96 1.07
CA GLN A 188 21.31 8.12 2.18
C GLN A 188 22.12 6.91 1.72
N TYR A 189 22.32 6.72 0.40
CA TYR A 189 22.98 5.55 -0.15
C TYR A 189 24.38 5.32 0.43
N VAL A 190 25.23 6.36 0.45
CA VAL A 190 26.64 6.23 0.89
C VAL A 190 26.72 5.78 2.35
N SER A 191 25.90 6.34 3.21
CA SER A 191 25.86 5.94 4.64
C SER A 191 25.34 4.52 4.83
N CYS A 192 24.31 4.13 4.07
CA CYS A 192 23.68 2.81 4.21
C CYS A 192 24.51 1.68 3.59
N ILE A 193 25.21 1.91 2.48
CA ILE A 193 26.06 0.89 1.85
C ILE A 193 27.25 0.50 2.75
N GLU A 194 27.70 1.40 3.60
CA GLU A 194 28.75 1.13 4.58
C GLU A 194 28.29 0.14 5.66
N LEU A 195 27.01 0.20 6.06
CA LEU A 195 26.44 -0.73 7.03
C LEU A 195 26.50 -2.20 6.59
N VAL A 196 26.45 -2.44 5.29
CA VAL A 196 26.59 -3.79 4.70
C VAL A 196 28.01 -4.06 4.19
N ASN A 197 29.01 -3.30 4.64
CA ASN A 197 30.40 -3.43 4.19
C ASN A 197 30.52 -3.34 2.66
N LYS A 198 29.76 -2.45 2.04
CA LYS A 198 29.68 -2.22 0.60
C LYS A 198 29.23 -3.43 -0.23
N ARG A 199 28.58 -4.43 0.37
CA ARG A 199 28.09 -5.62 -0.35
C ARG A 199 26.83 -5.29 -1.16
N LEU A 200 26.81 -5.76 -2.40
CA LEU A 200 25.65 -5.75 -3.28
C LEU A 200 25.06 -7.16 -3.40
N PRO A 201 23.74 -7.28 -3.58
CA PRO A 201 22.75 -6.21 -3.63
C PRO A 201 22.37 -5.68 -2.24
N CYS A 202 21.85 -4.45 -2.19
CA CYS A 202 21.23 -3.89 -0.97
C CYS A 202 20.03 -3.02 -1.37
N GLY A 203 19.21 -2.64 -0.40
CA GLY A 203 17.99 -1.88 -0.65
C GLY A 203 17.72 -0.81 0.41
N LEU A 204 17.05 0.28 -0.01
CA LEU A 204 16.52 1.32 0.86
C LEU A 204 15.02 1.40 0.67
N ALA A 205 14.26 1.31 1.75
CA ALA A 205 12.82 1.27 1.75
C ALA A 205 12.23 2.47 2.48
N GLN A 206 11.18 3.07 1.91
CA GLN A 206 10.49 4.23 2.50
C GLN A 206 9.01 4.21 2.16
N ILE A 207 8.16 4.65 3.10
CA ILE A 207 6.78 5.07 2.83
C ILE A 207 6.65 6.53 3.22
N GLY A 208 5.98 7.31 2.39
CA GLY A 208 5.75 8.71 2.70
C GLY A 208 4.80 9.40 1.73
N VAL A 209 4.38 10.60 2.10
CA VAL A 209 3.52 11.44 1.27
C VAL A 209 4.34 12.12 0.19
N CYS A 210 3.85 12.09 -1.04
CA CYS A 210 4.40 12.81 -2.19
C CYS A 210 3.33 13.73 -2.79
N PHE A 211 3.77 14.84 -3.36
CA PHE A 211 2.92 15.84 -3.97
C PHE A 211 3.14 15.87 -5.49
N HIS A 212 2.13 16.24 -6.24
CA HIS A 212 2.25 16.40 -7.68
C HIS A 212 1.29 17.44 -8.21
N SER A 213 1.64 18.06 -9.34
CA SER A 213 0.76 18.98 -10.04
C SER A 213 -0.35 18.21 -10.75
N ILE A 214 -1.57 18.73 -10.67
CA ILE A 214 -2.74 18.16 -11.33
C ILE A 214 -2.97 18.90 -12.64
N PRO A 215 -3.05 18.19 -13.78
CA PRO A 215 -3.34 18.79 -15.08
C PRO A 215 -4.70 19.50 -15.09
N GLU A 216 -4.81 20.58 -15.84
CA GLU A 216 -6.08 21.34 -15.98
C GLU A 216 -7.25 20.50 -16.45
N SER A 217 -6.98 19.51 -17.30
CA SER A 217 -7.96 18.56 -17.81
C SER A 217 -8.60 17.66 -16.74
N GLU A 218 -7.94 17.48 -15.62
CA GLU A 218 -8.42 16.64 -14.50
C GLU A 218 -9.04 17.47 -13.37
N GLN A 219 -9.03 18.81 -13.49
CA GLN A 219 -9.59 19.68 -12.48
C GLN A 219 -11.09 19.85 -12.68
N HIS A 220 -11.87 19.23 -11.82
CA HIS A 220 -13.34 19.31 -11.86
C HIS A 220 -13.90 20.49 -11.07
N ASN A 221 -13.08 21.18 -10.29
CA ASN A 221 -13.42 22.38 -9.54
C ASN A 221 -12.37 23.46 -9.79
N LYS A 222 -12.80 24.72 -9.80
CA LYS A 222 -11.95 25.92 -9.86
C LYS A 222 -10.98 26.05 -8.68
N ASN A 223 -10.48 24.95 -8.16
CA ASN A 223 -9.55 24.93 -7.05
C ASN A 223 -8.18 25.39 -7.55
N LEU A 224 -7.78 26.58 -7.12
CA LEU A 224 -6.52 27.22 -7.52
C LEU A 224 -5.27 26.44 -7.10
N ALA A 225 -5.41 25.49 -6.16
CA ALA A 225 -4.25 24.83 -5.58
C ALA A 225 -3.56 23.83 -6.53
N ARG A 226 -4.25 23.22 -7.51
CA ARG A 226 -3.69 22.29 -8.50
C ARG A 226 -2.69 21.27 -7.96
N ILE A 227 -2.81 20.91 -6.67
CA ILE A 227 -1.88 20.04 -5.96
C ILE A 227 -2.58 18.75 -5.55
N GLY A 228 -2.05 17.63 -6.00
CA GLY A 228 -2.44 16.29 -5.57
C GLY A 228 -1.47 15.76 -4.52
N GLU A 229 -2.02 15.02 -3.56
CA GLU A 229 -1.30 14.32 -2.50
C GLU A 229 -1.51 12.81 -2.64
N ARG A 230 -0.46 12.04 -2.43
CA ARG A 230 -0.52 10.58 -2.46
C ARG A 230 0.46 9.96 -1.48
N THR A 231 0.04 8.90 -0.79
CA THR A 231 0.93 8.07 0.01
C THR A 231 1.61 7.06 -0.89
N THR A 232 2.94 7.17 -0.98
CA THR A 232 3.78 6.36 -1.87
C THR A 232 4.67 5.45 -1.05
N SER A 233 4.89 4.23 -1.53
CA SER A 233 5.95 3.34 -1.06
C SER A 233 7.08 3.33 -2.08
N LEU A 234 8.32 3.21 -1.59
CA LEU A 234 9.51 3.09 -2.41
C LEU A 234 10.43 2.00 -1.87
N LEU A 235 10.89 1.13 -2.76
CA LEU A 235 12.07 0.32 -2.55
C LEU A 235 13.08 0.67 -3.63
N ALA A 236 14.18 1.31 -3.24
CA ALA A 236 15.34 1.55 -4.08
C ALA A 236 16.30 0.38 -3.89
N TRP A 237 16.49 -0.44 -4.93
CA TRP A 237 17.32 -1.63 -4.90
C TRP A 237 18.60 -1.39 -5.69
N PHE A 238 19.74 -1.58 -5.06
CA PHE A 238 21.06 -1.37 -5.64
C PHE A 238 21.68 -2.72 -5.96
N SER A 239 22.03 -2.92 -7.22
CA SER A 239 22.59 -4.18 -7.69
C SER A 239 23.72 -3.96 -8.71
N SER A 240 24.51 -5.00 -8.93
CA SER A 240 25.52 -4.95 -10.02
C SER A 240 24.85 -4.72 -11.37
N PRO A 241 25.45 -3.91 -12.27
CA PRO A 241 24.93 -3.72 -13.64
C PRO A 241 24.61 -5.02 -14.37
N ARG A 242 25.42 -6.07 -14.13
CA ARG A 242 25.25 -7.38 -14.77
C ARG A 242 24.00 -8.15 -14.31
N THR A 243 23.53 -7.90 -13.09
CA THR A 243 22.41 -8.62 -12.50
C THR A 243 21.15 -7.76 -12.38
N ALA A 244 21.22 -6.47 -12.76
CA ALA A 244 20.12 -5.53 -12.61
C ALA A 244 18.82 -5.99 -13.32
N GLY A 245 18.92 -6.53 -14.54
CA GLY A 245 17.78 -7.08 -15.27
C GLY A 245 17.12 -8.28 -14.55
N GLN A 246 17.94 -9.19 -13.99
CA GLN A 246 17.45 -10.33 -13.22
C GLN A 246 16.74 -9.90 -11.93
N TRP A 247 17.27 -8.88 -11.26
CA TRP A 247 16.62 -8.29 -10.08
C TRP A 247 15.34 -7.57 -10.42
N LEU A 248 15.26 -6.90 -11.57
CA LEU A 248 14.03 -6.28 -12.04
C LEU A 248 12.92 -7.33 -12.28
N ASP A 249 13.24 -8.43 -12.95
CA ASP A 249 12.31 -9.55 -13.18
C ASP A 249 11.93 -10.27 -11.86
N TYR A 250 12.86 -10.36 -10.91
CA TYR A 250 12.59 -10.89 -9.56
C TYR A 250 11.57 -10.02 -8.82
N TRP A 251 11.82 -8.69 -8.76
CA TRP A 251 10.93 -7.77 -8.09
C TRP A 251 9.56 -7.70 -8.75
N LEU A 252 9.47 -7.76 -10.06
CA LEU A 252 8.19 -7.84 -10.78
C LEU A 252 7.34 -9.01 -10.26
N ARG A 253 7.92 -10.22 -10.22
CA ARG A 253 7.20 -11.41 -9.75
C ARG A 253 6.80 -11.29 -8.29
N GLN A 254 7.71 -10.85 -7.43
CA GLN A 254 7.45 -10.68 -6.00
C GLN A 254 6.34 -9.65 -5.74
N ARG A 255 6.39 -8.50 -6.43
CA ARG A 255 5.39 -7.45 -6.24
C ARG A 255 4.02 -7.84 -6.78
N LEU A 256 3.95 -8.46 -7.95
CA LEU A 256 2.69 -8.94 -8.51
C LEU A 256 2.04 -10.02 -7.62
N GLN A 257 2.82 -10.96 -7.11
CA GLN A 257 2.33 -11.96 -6.14
C GLN A 257 1.83 -11.28 -4.85
N TRP A 258 2.57 -10.29 -4.34
CA TRP A 258 2.18 -9.56 -3.13
C TRP A 258 0.84 -8.84 -3.30
N TRP A 259 0.60 -8.14 -4.42
CA TRP A 259 -0.69 -7.52 -4.68
C TRP A 259 -1.81 -8.56 -4.82
N ARG A 260 -1.55 -9.68 -5.45
CA ARG A 260 -2.53 -10.77 -5.64
C ARG A 260 -2.85 -11.54 -4.35
N LYS A 261 -1.93 -11.57 -3.38
CA LYS A 261 -2.09 -12.29 -2.10
C LYS A 261 -3.35 -11.88 -1.34
N PHE A 262 -3.67 -10.60 -1.35
CA PHE A 262 -4.79 -10.05 -0.57
C PHE A 262 -6.07 -9.87 -1.40
N ALA A 263 -6.06 -10.23 -2.65
CA ALA A 263 -7.15 -10.01 -3.58
C ALA A 263 -8.19 -11.11 -3.53
N VAL A 264 -9.45 -10.72 -3.63
CA VAL A 264 -10.59 -11.64 -3.89
C VAL A 264 -10.56 -12.08 -5.35
N GLY A 265 -10.27 -11.16 -6.27
CA GLY A 265 -10.08 -11.40 -7.69
C GLY A 265 -8.63 -11.19 -8.15
N PRO A 266 -7.68 -12.14 -7.92
CA PRO A 266 -6.27 -11.96 -8.28
C PRO A 266 -6.02 -11.66 -9.76
N SER A 267 -6.92 -12.06 -10.64
CA SER A 267 -6.86 -11.78 -12.09
C SER A 267 -7.05 -10.30 -12.44
N ASN A 268 -7.61 -9.48 -11.54
CA ASN A 268 -7.75 -8.04 -11.72
C ASN A 268 -6.41 -7.31 -11.62
N PHE A 269 -5.39 -7.96 -11.03
CA PHE A 269 -4.04 -7.44 -10.93
C PHE A 269 -3.17 -8.00 -12.05
N SER A 270 -2.64 -7.13 -12.88
CA SER A 270 -1.85 -7.45 -14.07
C SER A 270 -0.57 -6.61 -14.14
N SER A 271 0.29 -6.94 -15.08
CA SER A 271 1.51 -6.17 -15.36
C SER A 271 1.64 -5.90 -16.85
N SER A 272 2.23 -4.76 -17.20
CA SER A 272 2.69 -4.44 -18.55
C SER A 272 4.15 -4.02 -18.50
N ASP A 273 4.89 -4.28 -19.55
CA ASP A 273 6.24 -3.76 -19.74
C ASP A 273 6.19 -2.43 -20.50
N PHE A 274 7.23 -1.63 -20.32
CA PHE A 274 7.46 -0.40 -21.07
C PHE A 274 8.96 -0.12 -21.17
N GLN A 275 9.32 0.75 -22.09
CA GLN A 275 10.66 1.33 -22.16
C GLN A 275 10.54 2.84 -21.91
N ASP A 276 11.49 3.39 -21.16
CA ASP A 276 11.57 4.83 -20.98
C ASP A 276 12.22 5.53 -22.21
N GLU A 277 12.30 6.85 -22.16
CA GLU A 277 12.87 7.67 -23.23
C GLU A 277 14.34 7.31 -23.54
N GLU A 278 15.06 6.74 -22.58
CA GLU A 278 16.44 6.29 -22.71
C GLU A 278 16.53 4.79 -23.09
N GLY A 279 15.41 4.16 -23.42
CA GLY A 279 15.33 2.75 -23.83
C GLY A 279 15.49 1.74 -22.68
N ARG A 280 15.43 2.19 -21.41
CA ARG A 280 15.56 1.32 -20.25
C ARG A 280 14.23 0.64 -19.96
N ARG A 281 14.31 -0.66 -19.68
CA ARG A 281 13.12 -1.48 -19.41
C ARG A 281 12.53 -1.20 -18.05
N GLY A 282 11.20 -1.11 -18.01
CA GLY A 282 10.39 -1.00 -16.79
C GLY A 282 9.10 -1.82 -16.87
N PHE A 283 8.39 -1.88 -15.75
CA PHE A 283 7.10 -2.55 -15.64
C PHE A 283 6.13 -1.70 -14.85
N ASN A 284 4.86 -1.70 -15.28
CA ASN A 284 3.76 -1.16 -14.51
C ASN A 284 2.90 -2.32 -13.99
N LEU A 285 2.57 -2.30 -12.71
CA LEU A 285 1.55 -3.13 -12.13
C LEU A 285 0.24 -2.37 -12.09
N HIS A 286 -0.83 -3.03 -12.50
CA HIS A 286 -2.13 -2.42 -12.71
C HIS A 286 -3.21 -3.14 -11.92
N TYR A 287 -4.27 -2.40 -11.59
CA TYR A 287 -5.55 -2.94 -11.19
C TYR A 287 -6.63 -2.53 -12.20
N ARG A 288 -7.52 -3.46 -12.54
CA ARG A 288 -8.64 -3.23 -13.46
C ARG A 288 -9.86 -2.73 -12.70
N PHE A 289 -10.05 -1.42 -12.70
CA PHE A 289 -11.26 -0.77 -12.20
C PHE A 289 -12.42 -0.85 -13.20
N PRO A 290 -13.67 -0.58 -12.79
CA PRO A 290 -14.81 -0.57 -13.71
C PRO A 290 -14.68 0.40 -14.89
N TRP A 291 -13.95 1.51 -14.71
CA TRP A 291 -13.72 2.53 -15.75
C TRP A 291 -12.45 2.30 -16.58
N GLY A 292 -11.65 1.32 -16.26
CA GLY A 292 -10.40 1.02 -16.97
C GLY A 292 -9.29 0.55 -16.06
N THR A 293 -8.11 0.39 -16.64
CA THR A 293 -6.93 -0.13 -15.93
C THR A 293 -6.07 1.02 -15.44
N GLU A 294 -5.77 1.04 -14.15
CA GLU A 294 -4.96 2.06 -13.49
C GLU A 294 -3.68 1.48 -12.91
N THR A 295 -2.58 2.23 -13.04
CA THR A 295 -1.29 1.84 -12.47
C THR A 295 -1.27 2.05 -10.97
N ILE A 296 -0.92 1.00 -10.23
CA ILE A 296 -0.79 1.00 -8.78
C ILE A 296 0.67 0.98 -8.30
N GLU A 297 1.58 0.40 -9.08
CA GLU A 297 3.00 0.33 -8.77
C GLU A 297 3.82 0.32 -10.07
N THR A 298 5.00 0.96 -10.05
CA THR A 298 5.91 1.04 -11.20
C THR A 298 7.31 0.57 -10.79
N LEU A 299 7.90 -0.27 -11.61
CA LEU A 299 9.26 -0.78 -11.46
C LEU A 299 10.11 -0.26 -12.62
N LYS A 300 11.26 0.37 -12.32
CA LYS A 300 12.18 0.94 -13.32
C LYS A 300 13.60 0.55 -13.02
N ASN A 301 14.36 0.24 -14.05
CA ASN A 301 15.83 0.22 -13.97
C ASN A 301 16.35 1.61 -14.40
N LEU A 302 16.88 2.36 -13.45
CA LEU A 302 17.37 3.73 -13.66
C LEU A 302 18.85 3.77 -14.05
N GLY A 303 19.54 2.60 -14.10
CA GLY A 303 20.98 2.57 -14.26
C GLY A 303 21.70 3.21 -13.07
N ASP A 304 22.83 3.84 -13.32
CA ASP A 304 23.64 4.56 -12.34
C ASP A 304 23.49 6.09 -12.41
N THR A 305 22.75 6.59 -13.39
CA THR A 305 22.63 8.01 -13.74
C THR A 305 22.13 8.85 -12.55
N GLU A 306 21.04 8.44 -11.92
CA GLU A 306 20.43 9.15 -10.78
C GLU A 306 21.39 9.21 -9.57
N LEU A 307 22.14 8.13 -9.35
CA LEU A 307 23.10 8.04 -8.25
C LEU A 307 24.30 8.94 -8.52
N LEU A 308 24.84 8.97 -9.74
CA LEU A 308 25.93 9.84 -10.14
C LEU A 308 25.53 11.32 -10.09
N GLN A 309 24.31 11.65 -10.50
CA GLN A 309 23.78 13.02 -10.38
C GLN A 309 23.61 13.47 -8.93
N MET A 310 23.24 12.55 -8.02
CA MET A 310 23.08 12.86 -6.60
C MET A 310 24.42 13.17 -5.91
N TYR A 311 25.51 12.55 -6.37
CA TYR A 311 26.84 12.69 -5.80
C TYR A 311 27.85 13.14 -6.86
N PRO A 312 27.81 14.43 -7.28
CA PRO A 312 28.77 14.96 -8.20
C PRO A 312 30.18 15.02 -7.56
N GLY A 313 31.18 14.39 -8.15
CA GLY A 313 32.55 14.39 -7.65
C GLY A 313 33.18 13.02 -7.54
N ASP A 314 33.65 12.62 -6.36
CA ASP A 314 34.39 11.38 -6.18
C ASP A 314 33.45 10.16 -6.22
N SER A 315 33.41 9.48 -7.35
CA SER A 315 32.63 8.26 -7.55
C SER A 315 33.13 7.04 -6.75
N SER A 316 34.30 7.13 -6.13
CA SER A 316 34.87 6.04 -5.31
C SER A 316 33.99 5.71 -4.08
N LYS A 317 33.26 6.71 -3.58
CA LYS A 317 32.31 6.55 -2.46
C LYS A 317 31.08 5.76 -2.84
N LEU A 318 30.74 5.72 -4.13
CA LEU A 318 29.56 5.02 -4.65
C LEU A 318 29.81 3.54 -4.94
N LEU A 319 31.07 3.11 -4.87
CA LEU A 319 31.44 1.74 -5.21
C LEU A 319 30.86 0.73 -4.23
N GLY A 320 30.09 -0.21 -4.78
CA GLY A 320 29.65 -1.41 -4.07
C GLY A 320 30.42 -2.65 -4.52
N ARG A 321 30.47 -3.69 -3.69
CA ARG A 321 31.17 -4.94 -3.98
C ARG A 321 30.19 -5.99 -4.57
N ASP A 322 30.48 -6.41 -5.79
CA ASP A 322 29.89 -7.60 -6.41
C ASP A 322 30.94 -8.73 -6.41
N GLY A 323 30.91 -9.55 -5.36
CA GLY A 323 31.94 -10.53 -5.08
C GLY A 323 33.30 -9.88 -4.83
N ARG A 324 34.24 -10.05 -5.78
CA ARG A 324 35.59 -9.44 -5.69
C ARG A 324 35.76 -8.14 -6.50
N LYS A 325 34.69 -7.70 -7.19
CA LYS A 325 34.74 -6.52 -8.05
C LYS A 325 34.05 -5.34 -7.39
N ASN A 326 34.64 -4.18 -7.49
CA ASN A 326 34.01 -2.91 -7.13
C ASN A 326 33.29 -2.38 -8.38
N VAL A 327 32.01 -2.04 -8.23
CA VAL A 327 31.16 -1.52 -9.32
C VAL A 327 30.31 -0.37 -8.80
N ILE A 328 29.99 0.58 -9.66
CA ILE A 328 28.91 1.54 -9.39
C ILE A 328 27.60 0.78 -9.59
N PRO A 329 26.71 0.73 -8.61
CA PRO A 329 25.49 -0.06 -8.73
C PRO A 329 24.46 0.60 -9.64
N HIS A 330 23.69 -0.22 -10.32
CA HIS A 330 22.43 0.20 -10.94
C HIS A 330 21.34 0.31 -9.87
N VAL A 331 20.53 1.34 -9.99
CA VAL A 331 19.37 1.61 -9.12
C VAL A 331 18.12 1.07 -9.77
N LEU A 332 17.44 0.15 -9.09
CA LEU A 332 16.11 -0.28 -9.47
C LEU A 332 15.11 0.41 -8.52
N SER A 333 14.17 1.15 -9.09
CA SER A 333 13.11 1.83 -8.33
C SER A 333 11.83 1.03 -8.41
N VAL A 334 11.30 0.61 -7.26
CA VAL A 334 9.97 0.00 -7.11
C VAL A 334 9.12 0.98 -6.33
N SER A 335 8.20 1.68 -7.01
CA SER A 335 7.41 2.76 -6.43
C SER A 335 5.92 2.46 -6.55
N GLY A 336 5.23 2.31 -5.41
CA GLY A 336 3.81 1.99 -5.32
C GLY A 336 2.98 3.17 -4.80
N ASN A 337 1.75 3.30 -5.28
CA ASN A 337 0.76 4.25 -4.77
C ASN A 337 -0.20 3.50 -3.83
N LEU A 338 -0.02 3.67 -2.52
CA LEU A 338 -0.82 2.97 -1.51
C LEU A 338 -2.28 3.47 -1.47
N ASP A 339 -2.53 4.73 -1.80
CA ASP A 339 -3.90 5.25 -1.84
C ASP A 339 -4.71 4.62 -2.99
N ARG A 340 -4.09 4.45 -4.17
CA ARG A 340 -4.68 3.66 -5.26
C ARG A 340 -4.83 2.18 -4.89
N GLY A 341 -3.89 1.63 -4.13
CA GLY A 341 -3.97 0.27 -3.59
C GLY A 341 -5.16 0.09 -2.66
N VAL A 342 -5.44 1.04 -1.78
CA VAL A 342 -6.64 1.04 -0.92
C VAL A 342 -7.91 1.01 -1.77
N LEU A 343 -7.99 1.86 -2.81
CA LEU A 343 -9.15 1.85 -3.71
C LEU A 343 -9.27 0.52 -4.45
N ALA A 344 -8.16 -0.03 -4.95
CA ALA A 344 -8.16 -1.33 -5.64
C ALA A 344 -8.76 -2.43 -4.76
N TYR A 345 -8.33 -2.53 -3.49
CA TYR A 345 -8.87 -3.53 -2.58
C TYR A 345 -10.32 -3.26 -2.15
N LEU A 346 -10.75 -2.00 -2.06
CA LEU A 346 -12.17 -1.69 -1.82
C LEU A 346 -13.04 -2.16 -2.98
N PHE A 347 -12.61 -1.93 -4.24
CA PHE A 347 -13.33 -2.41 -5.42
C PHE A 347 -13.28 -3.93 -5.54
N ASP A 348 -12.13 -4.55 -5.29
CA ASP A 348 -11.95 -5.99 -5.37
C ASP A 348 -12.76 -6.76 -4.32
N SER A 349 -12.98 -6.15 -3.15
CA SER A 349 -13.62 -6.79 -1.99
C SER A 349 -15.15 -6.69 -1.98
N LEU A 350 -15.76 -5.81 -2.79
CA LEU A 350 -17.21 -5.66 -2.82
C LEU A 350 -17.86 -6.88 -3.45
N GLN A 351 -18.73 -7.54 -2.71
CA GLN A 351 -19.54 -8.65 -3.17
C GLN A 351 -21.02 -8.40 -2.88
N LEU A 352 -21.84 -8.76 -3.85
CA LEU A 352 -23.28 -8.81 -3.69
C LEU A 352 -23.67 -10.23 -3.27
N ALA A 353 -24.06 -10.42 -2.03
CA ALA A 353 -24.48 -11.71 -1.50
C ALA A 353 -26.01 -11.80 -1.50
N GLU A 354 -26.53 -12.95 -1.90
CA GLU A 354 -27.95 -13.22 -1.73
C GLU A 354 -28.28 -13.31 -0.22
N ASN A 355 -29.40 -12.70 0.18
CA ASN A 355 -29.83 -12.77 1.57
C ASN A 355 -30.56 -14.10 1.82
N PRO A 356 -29.96 -15.07 2.53
CA PRO A 356 -30.57 -16.38 2.73
C PRO A 356 -31.87 -16.35 3.55
N LEU A 357 -32.14 -15.24 4.24
CA LEU A 357 -33.29 -15.09 5.13
C LEU A 357 -34.51 -14.49 4.45
N THR A 358 -34.35 -13.78 3.36
CA THR A 358 -35.46 -13.19 2.61
C THR A 358 -35.59 -13.86 1.25
N LYS A 359 -36.62 -14.68 1.04
CA LYS A 359 -37.02 -15.24 -0.26
C LYS A 359 -37.40 -14.16 -1.29
N LYS A 360 -37.23 -12.88 -0.98
CA LYS A 360 -37.47 -11.76 -1.90
C LYS A 360 -36.23 -11.60 -2.79
N LYS A 361 -36.39 -11.88 -4.06
CA LYS A 361 -35.37 -11.81 -5.13
C LYS A 361 -34.63 -10.45 -5.27
N ASN A 362 -35.01 -9.41 -4.53
CA ASN A 362 -34.48 -8.05 -4.70
C ASN A 362 -33.73 -7.48 -3.48
N SER A 363 -33.42 -8.28 -2.45
CA SER A 363 -32.62 -7.80 -1.31
C SER A 363 -31.22 -8.38 -1.36
N GLN A 364 -30.39 -7.85 -2.24
CA GLN A 364 -28.97 -8.18 -2.28
C GLN A 364 -28.26 -7.51 -1.10
N ARG A 365 -27.49 -8.28 -0.34
CA ARG A 365 -26.67 -7.80 0.77
C ARG A 365 -25.28 -7.43 0.25
N LYS A 366 -24.83 -6.19 0.49
CA LYS A 366 -23.51 -5.73 0.17
C LYS A 366 -22.54 -6.16 1.27
N VAL A 367 -21.45 -6.82 0.88
CA VAL A 367 -20.40 -7.29 1.78
C VAL A 367 -19.06 -6.84 1.28
N LEU A 368 -18.28 -6.16 2.11
CA LEU A 368 -16.87 -5.89 1.81
C LEU A 368 -16.03 -7.04 2.38
N LYS A 369 -15.53 -7.92 1.51
CA LYS A 369 -14.69 -9.06 1.88
C LYS A 369 -13.20 -8.72 1.79
N LEU A 370 -12.75 -7.70 2.53
CA LEU A 370 -11.33 -7.43 2.66
C LEU A 370 -10.61 -8.64 3.29
N HIS A 371 -9.42 -8.90 2.79
CA HIS A 371 -8.54 -9.94 3.35
C HIS A 371 -8.34 -9.71 4.86
N PRO A 372 -8.29 -10.76 5.69
CA PRO A 372 -8.13 -10.61 7.15
C PRO A 372 -6.98 -9.70 7.56
N CYS A 373 -5.81 -9.78 6.92
CA CYS A 373 -4.67 -8.89 7.21
C CYS A 373 -4.98 -7.41 6.91
N LEU A 374 -5.81 -7.12 5.91
CA LEU A 374 -6.14 -5.75 5.51
C LEU A 374 -7.38 -5.19 6.20
N ALA A 375 -8.31 -6.03 6.65
CA ALA A 375 -9.56 -5.61 7.30
C ALA A 375 -9.26 -4.67 8.49
N PRO A 376 -9.86 -3.45 8.52
CA PRO A 376 -9.62 -2.47 9.58
C PRO A 376 -10.00 -2.96 10.97
N LEU A 377 -11.10 -3.70 11.02
CA LEU A 377 -11.68 -4.22 12.26
C LEU A 377 -11.78 -5.73 12.17
N LYS A 378 -11.27 -6.40 13.19
CA LYS A 378 -11.32 -7.86 13.29
C LYS A 378 -12.60 -8.33 13.94
N VAL A 379 -13.04 -7.63 14.97
CA VAL A 379 -14.17 -8.05 15.83
C VAL A 379 -15.10 -6.87 16.10
N ALA A 380 -16.41 -7.12 16.14
CA ALA A 380 -17.40 -6.22 16.72
C ALA A 380 -18.03 -6.87 17.97
N LEU A 381 -18.12 -6.12 19.05
CA LEU A 381 -18.77 -6.54 20.28
C LEU A 381 -20.12 -5.85 20.41
N ASP A 382 -21.18 -6.63 20.53
CA ASP A 382 -22.55 -6.13 20.69
C ASP A 382 -23.30 -6.79 21.84
N VAL A 383 -24.32 -6.10 22.31
CA VAL A 383 -25.21 -6.54 23.39
C VAL A 383 -26.50 -7.03 22.77
N GLY A 384 -26.93 -8.23 23.15
CA GLY A 384 -28.21 -8.79 22.79
C GLY A 384 -29.28 -8.54 23.85
N LYS A 385 -30.12 -9.56 24.12
CA LYS A 385 -31.14 -9.50 25.16
C LYS A 385 -30.49 -9.65 26.53
N GLY A 386 -30.97 -8.85 27.51
CA GLY A 386 -30.57 -8.95 28.90
C GLY A 386 -30.31 -7.64 29.61
N PRO A 387 -29.80 -7.67 30.85
CA PRO A 387 -29.50 -6.48 31.66
C PRO A 387 -28.35 -5.72 31.02
N THR A 388 -28.69 -4.58 30.43
CA THR A 388 -27.80 -3.81 29.57
C THR A 388 -26.50 -3.34 30.27
N THR A 389 -26.59 -3.06 31.58
CA THR A 389 -25.41 -2.56 32.34
C THR A 389 -24.37 -3.65 32.52
N GLU A 390 -24.78 -4.83 32.99
CA GLU A 390 -23.90 -5.97 33.23
C GLU A 390 -23.30 -6.48 31.90
N LEU A 391 -24.11 -6.57 30.84
CA LEU A 391 -23.67 -6.99 29.54
C LEU A 391 -22.63 -6.01 28.95
N ARG A 392 -22.81 -4.70 29.15
CA ARG A 392 -21.82 -3.69 28.73
C ARG A 392 -20.52 -3.81 29.50
N GLN A 393 -20.54 -4.14 30.78
CA GLN A 393 -19.34 -4.38 31.58
C GLN A 393 -18.56 -5.58 31.03
N VAL A 394 -19.24 -6.68 30.69
CA VAL A 394 -18.61 -7.85 30.04
C VAL A 394 -18.00 -7.45 28.69
N CYS A 395 -18.73 -6.70 27.87
CA CYS A 395 -18.21 -6.18 26.60
C CYS A 395 -16.95 -5.33 26.80
N GLN A 396 -16.94 -4.44 27.80
CA GLN A 396 -15.79 -3.60 28.12
C GLN A 396 -14.55 -4.43 28.54
N GLY A 397 -14.78 -5.47 29.36
CA GLY A 397 -13.71 -6.40 29.72
C GLY A 397 -13.11 -7.11 28.51
N LEU A 398 -13.97 -7.64 27.63
CA LEU A 398 -13.53 -8.25 26.37
C LEU A 398 -12.84 -7.28 25.43
N PHE A 399 -13.35 -6.06 25.32
CA PHE A 399 -12.72 -5.01 24.51
C PHE A 399 -11.29 -4.77 24.95
N ASN A 400 -11.07 -4.64 26.25
CA ASN A 400 -9.73 -4.42 26.81
C ASN A 400 -8.82 -5.63 26.53
N GLU A 401 -9.29 -6.85 26.83
CA GLU A 401 -8.53 -8.08 26.61
C GLU A 401 -8.12 -8.28 25.15
N LEU A 402 -9.06 -8.08 24.21
CA LEU A 402 -8.78 -8.22 22.78
C LEU A 402 -7.82 -7.11 22.27
N SER A 403 -8.01 -5.87 22.75
CA SER A 403 -7.16 -4.74 22.38
C SER A 403 -5.72 -4.91 22.89
N GLU A 404 -5.51 -5.42 24.10
CA GLU A 404 -4.20 -5.77 24.65
C GLU A 404 -3.49 -6.83 23.77
N ASN A 405 -4.23 -7.73 23.16
CA ASN A 405 -3.74 -8.73 22.22
C ASN A 405 -3.67 -8.22 20.76
N ARG A 406 -3.72 -6.91 20.54
CA ARG A 406 -3.64 -6.26 19.22
C ARG A 406 -4.72 -6.67 18.22
N ILE A 407 -5.85 -7.14 18.70
CA ILE A 407 -7.04 -7.41 17.88
C ILE A 407 -7.86 -6.12 17.83
N SER A 408 -8.07 -5.57 16.64
CA SER A 408 -8.89 -4.36 16.45
C SER A 408 -10.36 -4.66 16.67
N VAL A 409 -11.00 -3.94 17.61
CA VAL A 409 -12.37 -4.18 18.06
C VAL A 409 -13.24 -2.95 17.81
N TRP A 410 -14.45 -3.18 17.29
CA TRP A 410 -15.50 -2.17 17.24
C TRP A 410 -16.39 -2.26 18.48
N PRO A 411 -16.55 -1.18 19.26
CA PRO A 411 -17.36 -1.18 20.48
C PRO A 411 -18.86 -0.93 20.17
N GLY A 412 -19.50 -1.84 19.46
CA GLY A 412 -20.93 -1.74 19.09
C GLY A 412 -21.85 -1.61 20.29
N TYR A 413 -21.47 -2.20 21.44
CA TYR A 413 -22.19 -2.11 22.70
C TYR A 413 -22.35 -0.68 23.27
N LEU A 414 -21.61 0.29 22.76
CA LEU A 414 -21.75 1.71 23.13
C LEU A 414 -22.89 2.39 22.37
N GLU A 415 -23.38 1.79 21.30
CA GLU A 415 -24.46 2.38 20.50
C GLU A 415 -25.78 2.29 21.30
N THR A 416 -26.51 3.41 21.30
CA THR A 416 -27.75 3.54 22.08
C THR A 416 -29.00 3.23 21.27
N MET A 417 -28.88 3.23 19.93
CA MET A 417 -30.01 2.98 19.05
C MET A 417 -30.28 1.48 18.93
N GLN A 418 -31.52 1.07 19.21
CA GLN A 418 -31.95 -0.29 18.96
C GLN A 418 -32.08 -0.53 17.45
N VAL A 419 -31.23 -1.37 16.92
CA VAL A 419 -31.23 -1.78 15.51
C VAL A 419 -31.61 -3.25 15.42
N SER A 420 -32.25 -3.66 14.34
CA SER A 420 -32.52 -5.08 14.12
C SER A 420 -31.23 -5.86 13.90
N MET A 421 -31.23 -7.16 14.22
CA MET A 421 -30.07 -8.03 13.99
C MET A 421 -29.64 -8.06 12.50
N GLU A 422 -30.59 -7.95 11.58
CA GLU A 422 -30.29 -7.87 10.15
C GLU A 422 -29.55 -6.60 9.77
N GLN A 423 -29.94 -5.47 10.36
CA GLN A 423 -29.25 -4.19 10.16
C GLN A 423 -27.85 -4.22 10.76
N LEU A 424 -27.66 -4.87 11.92
CA LEU A 424 -26.32 -5.06 12.52
C LEU A 424 -25.44 -5.92 11.63
N TYR A 425 -25.95 -7.05 11.10
CA TYR A 425 -25.17 -7.87 10.16
C TYR A 425 -24.80 -7.10 8.91
N THR A 426 -25.74 -6.39 8.31
CA THR A 426 -25.46 -5.54 7.14
C THR A 426 -24.41 -4.49 7.44
N LYS A 427 -24.52 -3.83 8.58
CA LYS A 427 -23.54 -2.82 9.02
C LYS A 427 -22.12 -3.39 9.12
N TYR A 428 -21.95 -4.51 9.84
CA TYR A 428 -20.62 -5.09 10.04
C TYR A 428 -20.06 -5.75 8.80
N ASP A 429 -20.89 -6.32 7.94
CA ASP A 429 -20.48 -6.84 6.66
C ASP A 429 -19.99 -5.72 5.71
N GLU A 430 -20.66 -4.57 5.69
CA GLU A 430 -20.24 -3.37 4.97
C GLU A 430 -19.00 -2.71 5.57
N MET A 431 -18.76 -2.81 6.88
CA MET A 431 -17.56 -2.38 7.58
C MET A 431 -16.38 -3.35 7.41
N SER A 432 -16.61 -4.48 6.78
CA SER A 432 -15.62 -5.56 6.63
C SER A 432 -15.15 -6.18 7.96
N VAL A 433 -16.00 -6.19 8.99
CA VAL A 433 -15.70 -6.83 10.28
C VAL A 433 -15.69 -8.34 10.11
N LEU A 434 -14.62 -9.02 10.50
CA LEU A 434 -14.47 -10.47 10.31
C LEU A 434 -15.41 -11.28 11.18
N PHE A 435 -15.53 -10.88 12.44
CA PHE A 435 -16.33 -11.59 13.46
C PHE A 435 -17.19 -10.62 14.24
N MET A 436 -18.45 -11.00 14.46
CA MET A 436 -19.35 -10.32 15.40
C MET A 436 -19.55 -11.21 16.60
N VAL A 437 -19.32 -10.68 17.78
CA VAL A 437 -19.58 -11.34 19.08
C VAL A 437 -20.80 -10.70 19.73
N LEU A 438 -21.79 -11.51 19.99
CA LEU A 438 -23.01 -11.09 20.66
C LEU A 438 -23.02 -11.62 22.08
N ILE A 439 -23.16 -10.71 23.04
CA ILE A 439 -23.18 -10.97 24.46
C ILE A 439 -24.63 -10.87 24.95
N THR A 440 -25.12 -11.89 25.65
CA THR A 440 -26.52 -12.03 26.05
C THR A 440 -26.64 -12.51 27.52
N ASP A 441 -27.83 -12.68 28.03
CA ASP A 441 -28.10 -13.27 29.36
C ASP A 441 -27.36 -14.58 29.56
N ALA A 442 -27.38 -15.46 28.56
CA ALA A 442 -26.65 -16.72 28.59
C ALA A 442 -25.13 -16.55 28.84
N THR A 443 -24.59 -15.41 28.48
CA THR A 443 -23.18 -15.10 28.78
C THR A 443 -22.97 -14.84 30.27
N LEU A 444 -23.93 -14.19 30.93
CA LEU A 444 -23.87 -13.94 32.38
C LEU A 444 -24.07 -15.22 33.19
N GLU A 445 -24.93 -16.11 32.69
CA GLU A 445 -25.26 -17.35 33.39
C GLU A 445 -24.21 -18.44 33.26
N ASN A 446 -23.71 -18.65 32.05
CA ASN A 446 -22.84 -19.80 31.74
C ASN A 446 -21.56 -19.45 30.93
N GLY A 447 -21.30 -18.17 30.74
CA GLY A 447 -20.09 -17.71 30.02
C GLY A 447 -20.11 -17.96 28.51
N VAL A 448 -21.26 -18.25 27.90
CA VAL A 448 -21.32 -18.55 26.47
C VAL A 448 -21.67 -17.32 25.67
N VAL A 449 -20.89 -17.05 24.62
CA VAL A 449 -21.07 -15.97 23.64
C VAL A 449 -21.45 -16.55 22.28
N GLN A 450 -22.18 -15.77 21.47
CA GLN A 450 -22.45 -16.12 20.08
C GLN A 450 -21.47 -15.40 19.18
N LEU A 451 -20.71 -16.16 18.38
CA LEU A 451 -19.78 -15.67 17.39
C LEU A 451 -20.38 -15.87 16.00
N ARG A 452 -20.40 -14.80 15.16
CA ARG A 452 -20.80 -14.86 13.76
C ARG A 452 -19.62 -14.49 12.87
N SER A 453 -19.32 -15.35 11.91
CA SER A 453 -18.33 -15.07 10.86
C SER A 453 -18.95 -14.27 9.70
N ARG A 454 -18.25 -13.26 9.18
CA ARG A 454 -18.62 -12.49 7.98
C ARG A 454 -18.65 -13.40 6.75
N ASP A 455 -17.62 -14.22 6.58
CA ASP A 455 -17.37 -14.95 5.34
C ASP A 455 -18.28 -16.16 5.15
N THR A 456 -18.52 -16.90 6.22
CA THR A 456 -19.40 -18.07 6.20
C THR A 456 -20.84 -17.76 6.62
N THR A 457 -21.09 -16.60 7.25
CA THR A 457 -22.35 -16.23 7.92
C THR A 457 -22.78 -17.19 9.04
N MET A 458 -21.97 -18.20 9.35
CA MET A 458 -22.26 -19.19 10.39
C MET A 458 -22.18 -18.55 11.78
N LYS A 459 -23.01 -19.07 12.66
CA LYS A 459 -23.06 -18.67 14.07
C LYS A 459 -22.62 -19.86 14.91
N GLU A 460 -21.66 -19.62 15.76
CA GLU A 460 -21.11 -20.60 16.68
C GLU A 460 -21.28 -20.12 18.11
N MET A 461 -21.56 -21.04 19.01
CA MET A 461 -21.60 -20.77 20.44
C MET A 461 -20.29 -21.24 21.06
N MET A 462 -19.63 -20.36 21.80
CA MET A 462 -18.37 -20.71 22.47
C MET A 462 -18.28 -20.06 23.84
N HIS A 463 -17.49 -20.67 24.71
CA HIS A 463 -17.23 -20.10 26.02
C HIS A 463 -16.27 -18.90 25.91
N ILE A 464 -16.57 -17.83 26.62
CA ILE A 464 -15.84 -16.55 26.59
C ILE A 464 -14.34 -16.71 26.81
N SER A 465 -13.92 -17.64 27.68
CA SER A 465 -12.49 -17.90 27.95
C SER A 465 -11.70 -18.45 26.75
N ARG A 466 -12.37 -19.00 25.76
CA ARG A 466 -11.73 -19.52 24.53
C ARG A 466 -11.73 -18.51 23.39
N LEU A 467 -12.51 -17.44 23.52
CA LEU A 467 -12.72 -16.48 22.45
C LEU A 467 -11.42 -15.81 22.02
N LYS A 468 -10.62 -15.34 22.97
CA LYS A 468 -9.34 -14.70 22.71
C LYS A 468 -8.40 -15.60 21.91
N ASP A 469 -8.16 -16.83 22.39
CA ASP A 469 -7.23 -17.76 21.74
C ASP A 469 -7.72 -18.16 20.35
N PHE A 470 -9.04 -18.31 20.18
CA PHE A 470 -9.65 -18.59 18.89
C PHE A 470 -9.44 -17.44 17.90
N LEU A 471 -9.75 -16.21 18.31
CA LEU A 471 -9.59 -15.03 17.47
C LEU A 471 -8.11 -14.72 17.16
N THR A 472 -7.23 -14.90 18.13
CA THR A 472 -5.77 -14.74 17.92
C THR A 472 -5.28 -15.71 16.87
N LYS A 473 -5.71 -16.97 16.92
CA LYS A 473 -5.33 -17.96 15.89
C LYS A 473 -5.82 -17.61 14.49
N LEU A 474 -7.04 -17.09 14.36
CA LEU A 474 -7.60 -16.77 13.05
C LEU A 474 -7.13 -15.41 12.51
N CYS A 475 -6.91 -14.42 13.38
CA CYS A 475 -6.55 -13.08 12.95
C CYS A 475 -5.04 -12.88 12.79
N ILE A 476 -4.19 -13.68 13.45
CA ILE A 476 -2.73 -13.54 13.47
C ILE A 476 -2.03 -14.68 12.70
N LYS A 477 -2.56 -15.90 12.70
CA LYS A 477 -1.92 -17.05 12.04
C LYS A 477 -1.96 -17.04 10.52
N ASP A 478 -2.85 -16.28 9.89
CA ASP A 478 -2.78 -16.08 8.45
C ASP A 478 -1.48 -15.37 8.01
N ASP A 479 -0.82 -14.66 8.92
CA ASP A 479 0.49 -14.04 8.67
C ASP A 479 1.65 -15.05 8.73
N GLU A 480 1.60 -16.09 9.59
CA GLU A 480 2.71 -17.04 9.77
C GLU A 480 2.66 -18.26 8.83
N GLN A 481 1.49 -18.74 8.45
CA GLN A 481 1.38 -19.96 7.62
C GLN A 481 1.69 -19.74 6.13
N GLN A 482 1.66 -18.48 5.65
CA GLN A 482 2.00 -18.16 4.27
C GLN A 482 3.48 -17.79 4.07
N LEU A 483 4.27 -17.69 5.13
CA LEU A 483 5.74 -17.47 5.06
C LEU A 483 6.53 -18.76 4.88
N THR A 484 5.87 -19.94 4.93
CA THR A 484 6.50 -21.27 4.83
C THR A 484 6.16 -22.04 3.55
N GLN A 485 5.45 -21.44 2.60
CA GLN A 485 5.24 -21.94 1.23
C GLN A 485 5.92 -21.00 0.22
#